data_d66d12dbc90090165082fb6e9eb0b930
#
_entry.id   d66d12dbc90090165082fb6e9eb0b930
#
_cell.length_a   1.000
_cell.length_b   1.000
_cell.length_c   1.000
_cell.angle_alpha   90.00
_cell.angle_beta   90.00
_cell.angle_gamma   90.00
#
_symmetry.space_group_name_H-M   'P 1'
#
loop_
_entity.id
_entity.type
_entity.pdbx_description
1 polymer ?
#
loop_
_entity_poly.entity_id
_entity_poly.type
_entity_poly.pdbx_seq_one_letter_code
_entity_poly.pdbx_strand_id
1 'polypeptide(L)'
;MNRRNLLIIIALAAAVGAWAGRVGEKAALKKASAFMASHARTRGAGTFTRVYLPLETKSAIWSTTDAPLYAFNKDGGGYVVVSGDDLTADILCFSDQGHIDVNNLPVNMKSWLQSYVRQIESIPVSAVPQRVATRTGEIKEPLETKLKTAWDQGYPYNLHTPELTYTWKDIDTTRHALTGCVATSMAMVLNYYQYPSELKDSIPCYEGTCDIPVKDRETGKIDTVKNVKWHTEDIPAGTTIPWANIADIYDQQSSDIEKDAVARLMQYCGAAVNMRYGLLSLSDVYYLIQGLYKVMDYQNVYCLNAFEYDEQGWVDAVYHEMSKAGPVLFQGVAPANGGHQFVLDGYQSIDGKDYFFANWGWGGKYNCYTLLSVMESGNDFDANGNPEGFINEQSIICGLGPHGKGYTTVPNHKFYVKDFKLGLEGKEYSRIEKTDSFHVREFYLDYINCHLPELRSRCALGVFDAKNKLVSITDLMGNEGDVHPIFEWQPWEYSLDDEDDYFPIGANLDDGVYTVMPIGSEPYTDNWEPMQNAEKYVLTMTISGNTCTFKPASTTAIRNIVADADKANANNVWYSLSGARLPSKPTTKGVYIYQGRKEMVE
;
A
#
# COMPACT_ATOMS: atom_id res chain seq x y z
N MET A 1 -46.13 -35.40 -21.27
CA MET A 1 -44.95 -35.56 -20.39
C MET A 1 -45.41 -36.22 -19.13
N ASN A 2 -44.85 -37.38 -18.76
CA ASN A 2 -45.27 -38.17 -17.62
C ASN A 2 -44.85 -37.47 -16.31
N ARG A 3 -45.73 -37.42 -15.32
CA ARG A 3 -45.45 -36.85 -13.98
C ARG A 3 -44.15 -37.38 -13.34
N ARG A 4 -43.77 -38.59 -13.69
CA ARG A 4 -42.50 -39.23 -13.25
C ARG A 4 -41.26 -38.57 -13.81
N ASN A 5 -41.31 -38.07 -15.06
CA ASN A 5 -40.19 -37.38 -15.71
C ASN A 5 -40.06 -35.91 -15.20
N LEU A 6 -41.17 -35.30 -14.79
CA LEU A 6 -41.16 -33.98 -14.20
C LEU A 6 -40.52 -33.98 -12.78
N LEU A 7 -40.79 -35.03 -11.99
CA LEU A 7 -40.19 -35.23 -10.67
C LEU A 7 -38.67 -35.54 -10.77
N ILE A 8 -38.22 -36.22 -11.79
CA ILE A 8 -36.78 -36.48 -12.02
C ILE A 8 -36.09 -35.22 -12.48
N ILE A 9 -36.73 -34.39 -13.30
CA ILE A 9 -36.15 -33.09 -13.74
C ILE A 9 -36.11 -32.10 -12.57
N ILE A 10 -37.13 -32.08 -11.69
CA ILE A 10 -37.14 -31.25 -10.47
C ILE A 10 -36.11 -31.78 -9.47
N ALA A 11 -35.94 -33.08 -9.33
CA ALA A 11 -34.91 -33.67 -8.46
C ALA A 11 -33.47 -33.44 -8.99
N LEU A 12 -33.26 -33.47 -10.31
CA LEU A 12 -31.98 -33.11 -10.92
C LEU A 12 -31.74 -31.59 -10.84
N ALA A 13 -32.75 -30.74 -11.00
CA ALA A 13 -32.63 -29.29 -10.81
C ALA A 13 -32.39 -28.93 -9.35
N ALA A 14 -32.98 -29.68 -8.41
CA ALA A 14 -32.73 -29.52 -6.97
C ALA A 14 -31.35 -30.06 -6.53
N ALA A 15 -30.76 -31.00 -7.29
CA ALA A 15 -29.42 -31.55 -7.02
C ALA A 15 -28.28 -30.69 -7.62
N VAL A 16 -28.59 -29.79 -8.56
CA VAL A 16 -27.63 -28.84 -9.13
C VAL A 16 -27.68 -27.46 -8.43
N GLY A 17 -28.69 -27.24 -7.59
CA GLY A 17 -28.84 -26.04 -6.77
C GLY A 17 -28.17 -26.11 -5.38
N ALA A 18 -27.26 -27.05 -5.16
CA ALA A 18 -26.58 -27.22 -3.89
C ALA A 18 -25.16 -26.65 -3.96
N TRP A 19 -25.00 -25.43 -3.39
CA TRP A 19 -23.78 -25.00 -2.71
C TRP A 19 -22.60 -24.55 -3.61
N ALA A 20 -22.76 -23.50 -4.35
CA ALA A 20 -21.67 -22.56 -4.63
C ALA A 20 -21.46 -21.73 -3.34
N GLY A 21 -20.24 -21.72 -2.80
CA GLY A 21 -19.84 -20.78 -1.77
C GLY A 21 -18.99 -21.36 -0.64
N ARG A 22 -19.40 -22.43 0.05
CA ARG A 22 -18.68 -22.87 1.25
C ARG A 22 -17.84 -24.13 1.01
N VAL A 23 -16.56 -24.07 1.39
CA VAL A 23 -15.60 -25.16 1.33
C VAL A 23 -15.47 -25.77 2.73
N GLY A 24 -15.91 -27.01 2.93
CA GLY A 24 -15.72 -27.69 4.21
C GLY A 24 -14.30 -28.23 4.38
N GLU A 25 -13.87 -28.50 5.63
CA GLU A 25 -12.51 -28.90 5.99
C GLU A 25 -11.95 -30.07 5.16
N LYS A 26 -12.76 -31.10 4.89
CA LYS A 26 -12.33 -32.25 4.07
C LYS A 26 -11.99 -31.85 2.62
N ALA A 27 -12.77 -30.94 2.05
CA ALA A 27 -12.53 -30.44 0.70
C ALA A 27 -11.29 -29.52 0.68
N ALA A 28 -11.14 -28.67 1.70
CA ALA A 28 -9.95 -27.84 1.88
C ALA A 28 -8.68 -28.68 2.03
N LEU A 29 -8.70 -29.74 2.81
CA LEU A 29 -7.58 -30.68 2.96
C LEU A 29 -7.23 -31.35 1.63
N LYS A 30 -8.23 -31.73 0.83
CA LYS A 30 -7.99 -32.29 -0.52
C LYS A 30 -7.32 -31.29 -1.45
N LYS A 31 -7.79 -30.02 -1.44
CA LYS A 31 -7.17 -28.92 -2.21
C LYS A 31 -5.72 -28.68 -1.77
N ALA A 32 -5.47 -28.60 -0.44
CA ALA A 32 -4.14 -28.47 0.14
C ALA A 32 -3.18 -29.57 -0.31
N SER A 33 -3.61 -30.82 -0.18
CA SER A 33 -2.79 -31.98 -0.54
C SER A 33 -2.49 -32.05 -2.03
N ALA A 34 -3.47 -31.78 -2.90
CA ALA A 34 -3.30 -31.76 -4.34
C ALA A 34 -2.34 -30.63 -4.76
N PHE A 35 -2.51 -29.44 -4.23
CA PHE A 35 -1.65 -28.30 -4.52
C PHE A 35 -0.20 -28.55 -4.13
N MET A 36 0.06 -28.96 -2.88
CA MET A 36 1.41 -29.19 -2.39
C MET A 36 2.10 -30.38 -3.09
N ALA A 37 1.34 -31.37 -3.56
CA ALA A 37 1.90 -32.48 -4.35
C ALA A 37 2.36 -32.06 -5.75
N SER A 38 1.71 -31.07 -6.36
CA SER A 38 1.99 -30.64 -7.74
C SER A 38 2.96 -29.47 -7.81
N HIS A 39 2.96 -28.55 -6.85
CA HIS A 39 3.67 -27.27 -6.93
C HIS A 39 4.80 -27.10 -5.91
N ALA A 40 4.80 -27.86 -4.79
CA ALA A 40 5.87 -27.77 -3.81
C ALA A 40 7.21 -28.29 -4.37
N ARG A 41 8.31 -27.59 -4.04
CA ARG A 41 9.68 -28.05 -4.39
C ARG A 41 9.99 -29.41 -3.78
N THR A 42 9.47 -29.70 -2.59
CA THR A 42 9.54 -30.98 -1.92
C THR A 42 8.37 -31.88 -2.34
N ARG A 43 8.45 -32.45 -3.54
CA ARG A 43 7.44 -33.38 -4.06
C ARG A 43 7.40 -34.66 -3.23
N GLY A 44 6.31 -34.89 -2.53
CA GLY A 44 6.07 -36.13 -1.78
C GLY A 44 4.67 -36.10 -1.18
N ALA A 45 4.03 -37.29 -1.15
CA ALA A 45 2.81 -37.47 -0.38
C ALA A 45 3.17 -37.28 1.11
N GLY A 46 2.80 -36.14 1.70
CA GLY A 46 2.95 -35.87 3.12
C GLY A 46 1.60 -35.95 3.81
N THR A 47 1.61 -36.28 5.09
CA THR A 47 0.45 -36.11 5.95
C THR A 47 0.27 -34.64 6.26
N PHE A 48 -0.97 -34.18 6.32
CA PHE A 48 -1.31 -32.80 6.63
C PHE A 48 -2.08 -32.76 7.94
N THR A 49 -1.62 -31.91 8.85
CA THR A 49 -2.26 -31.69 10.16
C THR A 49 -2.96 -30.33 10.15
N ARG A 50 -4.24 -30.30 10.52
CA ARG A 50 -5.03 -29.08 10.65
C ARG A 50 -4.45 -28.16 11.74
N VAL A 51 -4.32 -26.89 11.42
CA VAL A 51 -3.92 -25.82 12.36
C VAL A 51 -5.12 -24.90 12.61
N TYR A 52 -5.51 -24.77 13.88
CA TYR A 52 -6.61 -23.89 14.27
C TYR A 52 -6.07 -22.50 14.59
N LEU A 53 -6.22 -21.58 13.64
CA LEU A 53 -5.74 -20.21 13.77
C LEU A 53 -6.62 -19.39 14.72
N PRO A 54 -6.04 -18.56 15.60
CA PRO A 54 -6.77 -17.71 16.53
C PRO A 54 -7.27 -16.42 15.83
N LEU A 55 -8.14 -16.58 14.81
CA LEU A 55 -8.69 -15.50 14.01
C LEU A 55 -10.12 -15.19 14.45
N GLU A 56 -10.50 -13.92 14.32
CA GLU A 56 -11.86 -13.45 14.59
C GLU A 56 -12.73 -13.72 13.37
N THR A 57 -13.93 -14.27 13.61
CA THR A 57 -14.89 -14.58 12.55
C THR A 57 -16.28 -14.07 12.94
N LYS A 58 -17.09 -13.71 11.95
CA LYS A 58 -18.50 -13.37 12.15
C LYS A 58 -19.28 -14.68 12.38
N SER A 59 -19.42 -15.11 13.62
CA SER A 59 -19.99 -16.43 14.01
C SER A 59 -21.40 -16.71 13.46
N ALA A 60 -22.16 -15.69 13.09
CA ALA A 60 -23.49 -15.85 12.49
C ALA A 60 -23.44 -16.39 11.04
N ILE A 61 -22.28 -16.34 10.39
CA ILE A 61 -22.12 -16.71 8.99
C ILE A 61 -21.55 -18.14 8.85
N TRP A 62 -20.73 -18.58 9.80
CA TRP A 62 -20.01 -19.86 9.74
C TRP A 62 -20.65 -20.90 10.67
N SER A 63 -20.72 -22.14 10.19
CA SER A 63 -21.16 -23.27 11.03
C SER A 63 -20.03 -23.68 12.00
N THR A 64 -20.33 -24.51 12.98
CA THR A 64 -19.30 -25.02 13.89
C THR A 64 -18.23 -25.89 13.21
N THR A 65 -18.49 -26.31 11.97
CA THR A 65 -17.58 -27.17 11.17
C THR A 65 -16.90 -26.43 10.04
N ASP A 66 -17.35 -25.23 9.69
CA ASP A 66 -16.83 -24.46 8.56
C ASP A 66 -16.06 -23.22 9.08
N ALA A 67 -15.07 -22.82 8.32
CA ALA A 67 -14.23 -21.65 8.64
C ALA A 67 -13.95 -20.86 7.37
N PRO A 68 -13.73 -19.52 7.47
CA PRO A 68 -13.39 -18.69 6.31
C PRO A 68 -12.08 -19.11 5.64
N LEU A 69 -11.18 -19.71 6.40
CA LEU A 69 -9.96 -20.30 5.86
C LEU A 69 -9.50 -21.50 6.71
N TYR A 70 -8.67 -22.33 6.09
CA TYR A 70 -8.13 -23.54 6.68
C TYR A 70 -6.60 -23.55 6.54
N ALA A 71 -5.87 -23.70 7.63
CA ALA A 71 -4.44 -23.88 7.60
C ALA A 71 -4.05 -25.32 7.88
N PHE A 72 -3.06 -25.82 7.14
CA PHE A 72 -2.52 -27.17 7.29
C PHE A 72 -1.00 -27.15 7.30
N ASN A 73 -0.40 -27.78 8.28
CA ASN A 73 1.03 -28.08 8.30
C ASN A 73 1.27 -29.42 7.62
N LYS A 74 2.32 -29.51 6.80
CA LYS A 74 2.77 -30.73 6.14
C LYS A 74 3.87 -31.39 6.95
N ASP A 75 3.79 -32.69 7.16
CA ASP A 75 4.86 -33.48 7.78
C ASP A 75 6.14 -33.40 6.94
N GLY A 76 7.27 -33.19 7.61
CA GLY A 76 8.57 -32.98 6.96
C GLY A 76 8.83 -31.55 6.51
N GLY A 77 7.92 -30.62 6.80
CA GLY A 77 8.04 -29.18 6.52
C GLY A 77 7.12 -28.68 5.42
N GLY A 78 6.76 -27.43 5.57
CA GLY A 78 5.83 -26.72 4.71
C GLY A 78 4.44 -26.54 5.34
N TYR A 79 3.70 -25.58 4.82
CA TYR A 79 2.31 -25.33 5.21
C TYR A 79 1.52 -24.71 4.07
N VAL A 80 0.20 -24.78 4.16
CA VAL A 80 -0.70 -24.19 3.17
C VAL A 80 -1.95 -23.63 3.87
N VAL A 81 -2.41 -22.47 3.41
CA VAL A 81 -3.68 -21.87 3.82
C VAL A 81 -4.64 -21.88 2.63
N VAL A 82 -5.80 -22.45 2.86
CA VAL A 82 -6.84 -22.71 1.85
C VAL A 82 -8.07 -21.86 2.18
N SER A 83 -8.71 -21.28 1.18
CA SER A 83 -9.97 -20.56 1.37
C SER A 83 -11.10 -21.49 1.81
N GLY A 84 -11.97 -20.97 2.64
CA GLY A 84 -13.24 -21.59 3.03
C GLY A 84 -14.41 -21.25 2.09
N ASP A 85 -14.15 -20.54 1.00
CA ASP A 85 -15.15 -20.14 0.01
C ASP A 85 -14.60 -20.35 -1.41
N ASP A 86 -15.40 -20.95 -2.30
CA ASP A 86 -15.00 -21.28 -3.68
C ASP A 86 -15.20 -20.12 -4.66
N LEU A 87 -15.68 -18.94 -4.18
CA LEU A 87 -15.72 -17.70 -4.93
C LEU A 87 -14.38 -16.92 -4.86
N THR A 88 -13.44 -17.43 -4.08
CA THR A 88 -12.08 -16.86 -3.95
C THR A 88 -11.03 -17.84 -4.47
N ALA A 89 -9.78 -17.42 -4.50
CA ALA A 89 -8.67 -18.32 -4.80
C ALA A 89 -8.63 -19.49 -3.82
N ASP A 90 -8.46 -20.72 -4.33
CA ASP A 90 -8.40 -21.93 -3.50
C ASP A 90 -7.27 -21.87 -2.46
N ILE A 91 -6.08 -21.45 -2.89
CA ILE A 91 -4.89 -21.35 -2.04
C ILE A 91 -4.58 -19.88 -1.80
N LEU A 92 -4.50 -19.49 -0.55
CA LEU A 92 -4.27 -18.10 -0.13
C LEU A 92 -2.79 -17.81 0.12
N CYS A 93 -2.11 -18.75 0.79
CA CYS A 93 -0.65 -18.71 0.93
C CYS A 93 -0.09 -20.12 1.16
N PHE A 94 1.20 -20.31 0.86
CA PHE A 94 1.89 -21.57 1.09
C PHE A 94 3.40 -21.38 1.27
N SER A 95 4.04 -22.33 1.93
CA SER A 95 5.47 -22.42 2.07
C SER A 95 5.93 -23.87 1.95
N ASP A 96 7.09 -24.08 1.34
CA ASP A 96 7.75 -25.39 1.25
C ASP A 96 8.53 -25.75 2.52
N GLN A 97 8.67 -24.79 3.45
CA GLN A 97 9.51 -24.89 4.64
C GLN A 97 8.76 -24.45 5.89
N GLY A 98 9.27 -24.83 7.05
CA GLY A 98 8.70 -24.43 8.33
C GLY A 98 7.32 -25.03 8.58
N HIS A 99 6.59 -24.44 9.51
CA HIS A 99 5.22 -24.79 9.88
C HIS A 99 4.58 -23.62 10.64
N ILE A 100 3.27 -23.56 10.64
CA ILE A 100 2.52 -22.58 11.45
C ILE A 100 2.46 -23.08 12.89
N ASP A 101 3.03 -22.30 13.81
CA ASP A 101 2.91 -22.49 15.25
C ASP A 101 1.98 -21.40 15.82
N VAL A 102 0.78 -21.78 16.22
CA VAL A 102 -0.25 -20.85 16.72
C VAL A 102 0.14 -20.16 18.04
N ASN A 103 1.04 -20.79 18.84
CA ASN A 103 1.47 -20.21 20.10
C ASN A 103 2.51 -19.11 19.90
N ASN A 104 3.18 -19.11 18.75
CA ASN A 104 4.21 -18.14 18.37
C ASN A 104 3.90 -17.43 17.04
N LEU A 105 2.62 -17.40 16.64
CA LEU A 105 2.21 -16.72 15.41
C LEU A 105 2.44 -15.21 15.53
N PRO A 106 3.26 -14.60 14.66
CA PRO A 106 3.51 -13.17 14.70
C PRO A 106 2.23 -12.37 14.52
N VAL A 107 2.11 -11.27 15.27
CA VAL A 107 0.91 -10.40 15.24
C VAL A 107 0.59 -9.98 13.80
N ASN A 108 1.60 -9.70 13.02
CA ASN A 108 1.48 -9.22 11.64
C ASN A 108 0.98 -10.30 10.68
N MET A 109 1.48 -11.54 10.80
CA MET A 109 0.95 -12.65 10.02
C MET A 109 -0.50 -12.97 10.43
N LYS A 110 -0.80 -12.86 11.73
CA LYS A 110 -2.17 -12.97 12.20
C LYS A 110 -3.06 -11.91 11.56
N SER A 111 -2.61 -10.65 11.51
CA SER A 111 -3.34 -9.54 10.88
C SER A 111 -3.52 -9.75 9.38
N TRP A 112 -2.50 -10.27 8.68
CA TRP A 112 -2.58 -10.61 7.27
C TRP A 112 -3.64 -11.68 7.00
N LEU A 113 -3.61 -12.78 7.74
CA LEU A 113 -4.63 -13.84 7.63
C LEU A 113 -6.03 -13.34 8.05
N GLN A 114 -6.10 -12.42 9.02
CA GLN A 114 -7.36 -11.79 9.41
C GLN A 114 -7.94 -10.91 8.29
N SER A 115 -7.09 -10.29 7.46
CA SER A 115 -7.58 -9.55 6.29
C SER A 115 -8.25 -10.47 5.28
N TYR A 116 -7.69 -11.66 5.04
CA TYR A 116 -8.32 -12.66 4.19
C TYR A 116 -9.69 -13.11 4.73
N VAL A 117 -9.77 -13.31 6.05
CA VAL A 117 -11.07 -13.62 6.71
C VAL A 117 -12.10 -12.54 6.40
N ARG A 118 -11.72 -11.26 6.56
CA ARG A 118 -12.65 -10.13 6.30
C ARG A 118 -13.09 -10.08 4.85
N GLN A 119 -12.17 -10.25 3.91
CA GLN A 119 -12.48 -10.29 2.48
C GLN A 119 -13.45 -11.42 2.16
N ILE A 120 -13.18 -12.65 2.64
CA ILE A 120 -14.06 -13.80 2.43
C ILE A 120 -15.45 -13.58 3.07
N GLU A 121 -15.51 -12.96 4.24
CA GLU A 121 -16.77 -12.65 4.95
C GLU A 121 -17.56 -11.48 4.34
N SER A 122 -16.94 -10.69 3.47
CA SER A 122 -17.62 -9.62 2.72
C SER A 122 -18.39 -10.14 1.50
N ILE A 123 -18.12 -11.38 1.06
CA ILE A 123 -18.80 -11.98 -0.09
C ILE A 123 -20.29 -12.16 0.22
N PRO A 124 -21.21 -11.56 -0.56
CA PRO A 124 -22.64 -11.74 -0.35
C PRO A 124 -23.05 -13.21 -0.49
N VAL A 125 -23.89 -13.70 0.43
CA VAL A 125 -24.42 -15.09 0.37
C VAL A 125 -25.17 -15.39 -0.94
N SER A 126 -25.65 -14.37 -1.62
CA SER A 126 -26.31 -14.45 -2.94
C SER A 126 -25.34 -14.37 -4.12
N ALA A 127 -24.05 -14.20 -3.87
CA ALA A 127 -23.07 -14.12 -4.94
C ALA A 127 -23.02 -15.45 -5.71
N VAL A 128 -23.03 -15.37 -7.02
CA VAL A 128 -22.85 -16.52 -7.92
C VAL A 128 -21.44 -16.42 -8.52
N PRO A 129 -20.76 -17.56 -8.73
CA PRO A 129 -19.48 -17.57 -9.39
C PRO A 129 -19.58 -16.83 -10.73
N GLN A 130 -18.94 -15.69 -10.83
CA GLN A 130 -18.72 -15.11 -12.15
C GLN A 130 -17.68 -15.99 -12.84
N ARG A 131 -17.90 -16.32 -14.10
CA ARG A 131 -16.87 -16.97 -14.90
C ARG A 131 -15.65 -16.05 -14.84
N VAL A 132 -14.57 -16.58 -14.26
CA VAL A 132 -13.27 -15.91 -14.31
C VAL A 132 -13.02 -15.52 -15.76
N ALA A 133 -12.97 -14.23 -16.01
CA ALA A 133 -12.56 -13.73 -17.31
C ALA A 133 -11.18 -14.32 -17.57
N THR A 134 -11.01 -14.95 -18.73
CA THR A 134 -9.69 -15.41 -19.16
C THR A 134 -8.74 -14.23 -18.99
N ARG A 135 -7.72 -14.40 -18.15
CA ARG A 135 -6.70 -13.40 -17.88
C ARG A 135 -6.23 -12.79 -19.21
N THR A 136 -6.49 -11.51 -19.41
CA THR A 136 -6.06 -10.75 -20.60
C THR A 136 -4.72 -10.05 -20.37
N GLY A 137 -4.09 -10.29 -19.21
CA GLY A 137 -2.85 -9.66 -18.79
C GLY A 137 -1.60 -10.25 -19.43
N GLU A 138 -0.51 -9.52 -19.33
CA GLU A 138 0.84 -9.95 -19.72
C GLU A 138 1.22 -11.24 -18.99
N ILE A 139 1.90 -12.16 -19.71
CA ILE A 139 2.48 -13.36 -19.09
C ILE A 139 3.67 -12.90 -18.28
N LYS A 140 3.59 -13.09 -16.96
CA LYS A 140 4.66 -12.75 -16.03
C LYS A 140 5.57 -13.95 -15.81
N GLU A 141 6.86 -13.76 -16.02
CA GLU A 141 7.86 -14.79 -15.75
C GLU A 141 8.08 -14.95 -14.23
N PRO A 142 8.36 -16.15 -13.73
CA PRO A 142 8.70 -16.34 -12.33
C PRO A 142 9.93 -15.52 -11.93
N LEU A 143 9.90 -14.95 -10.74
CA LEU A 143 11.03 -14.25 -10.12
C LEU A 143 11.55 -15.09 -8.95
N GLU A 144 12.82 -15.52 -9.06
CA GLU A 144 13.49 -16.20 -7.95
C GLU A 144 13.77 -15.25 -6.80
N THR A 145 13.71 -15.74 -5.58
CA THR A 145 14.06 -14.97 -4.38
C THR A 145 15.54 -14.60 -4.39
N LYS A 146 15.85 -13.36 -4.10
CA LYS A 146 17.22 -12.80 -4.12
C LYS A 146 17.76 -12.58 -2.71
N LEU A 147 16.90 -12.27 -1.74
CA LEU A 147 17.27 -12.10 -0.35
C LEU A 147 17.63 -13.46 0.27
N LYS A 148 18.79 -13.50 0.91
CA LYS A 148 19.22 -14.66 1.71
C LYS A 148 19.02 -14.44 3.22
N THR A 149 18.65 -13.21 3.59
CA THR A 149 18.50 -12.80 4.98
C THR A 149 17.34 -13.52 5.67
N ALA A 150 17.60 -14.09 6.82
CA ALA A 150 16.61 -14.65 7.74
C ALA A 150 16.67 -13.88 9.07
N TRP A 151 16.47 -12.54 8.98
CA TRP A 151 16.61 -11.65 10.12
C TRP A 151 15.35 -11.54 10.97
N ASP A 152 15.54 -11.18 12.25
CA ASP A 152 14.52 -11.05 13.28
C ASP A 152 14.62 -9.66 13.93
N GLN A 153 13.73 -9.36 14.86
CA GLN A 153 13.68 -8.07 15.56
C GLN A 153 14.30 -8.13 16.97
N GLY A 154 14.59 -9.32 17.47
CA GLY A 154 15.20 -9.56 18.76
C GLY A 154 16.73 -9.70 18.68
N TYR A 155 17.31 -10.38 19.68
CA TYR A 155 18.76 -10.67 19.70
C TYR A 155 19.20 -11.54 18.50
N PRO A 156 20.32 -11.22 17.81
CA PRO A 156 21.30 -10.16 18.12
C PRO A 156 20.97 -8.80 17.50
N TYR A 157 19.93 -8.68 16.68
CA TYR A 157 19.60 -7.51 15.87
C TYR A 157 19.33 -6.25 16.71
N ASN A 158 18.85 -6.41 17.93
CA ASN A 158 18.48 -5.30 18.82
C ASN A 158 19.55 -4.92 19.86
N LEU A 159 20.81 -5.34 19.70
CA LEU A 159 21.88 -5.01 20.65
C LEU A 159 22.12 -3.51 20.85
N HIS A 160 21.80 -2.70 19.86
CA HIS A 160 21.96 -1.24 19.89
C HIS A 160 20.63 -0.46 19.90
N THR A 161 19.51 -1.14 20.09
CA THR A 161 18.25 -0.45 20.35
C THR A 161 18.20 0.06 21.80
N PRO A 162 17.39 1.08 22.11
CA PRO A 162 17.27 1.59 23.47
C PRO A 162 16.96 0.52 24.51
N GLU A 163 17.57 0.65 25.69
CA GLU A 163 17.25 -0.18 26.83
C GLU A 163 15.95 0.29 27.51
N LEU A 164 15.12 -0.67 27.85
CA LEU A 164 13.86 -0.50 28.59
C LEU A 164 14.07 -1.01 30.01
N THR A 165 14.28 -0.08 30.95
CA THR A 165 14.46 -0.40 32.38
C THR A 165 13.19 -0.08 33.15
N TYR A 166 12.64 -1.06 33.85
CA TYR A 166 11.41 -0.93 34.64
C TYR A 166 11.41 -1.85 35.85
N THR A 167 10.65 -1.46 36.87
CA THR A 167 10.42 -2.26 38.07
C THR A 167 8.99 -2.79 38.07
N TRP A 168 8.81 -4.08 38.30
CA TRP A 168 7.50 -4.70 38.49
C TRP A 168 7.55 -5.69 39.66
N LYS A 169 6.67 -5.51 40.66
CA LYS A 169 6.65 -6.28 41.91
C LYS A 169 8.04 -6.35 42.57
N ASP A 170 8.69 -5.20 42.73
CA ASP A 170 10.04 -5.05 43.31
C ASP A 170 11.16 -5.78 42.57
N ILE A 171 10.92 -6.18 41.32
CA ILE A 171 11.91 -6.79 40.44
C ILE A 171 12.30 -5.80 39.35
N ASP A 172 13.56 -5.38 39.36
CA ASP A 172 14.14 -4.56 38.30
C ASP A 172 14.45 -5.42 37.10
N THR A 173 14.06 -4.94 35.93
CA THR A 173 14.29 -5.61 34.66
C THR A 173 14.80 -4.61 33.65
N THR A 174 15.89 -4.98 32.94
CA THR A 174 16.41 -4.24 31.80
C THR A 174 16.43 -5.14 30.59
N ARG A 175 15.95 -4.66 29.45
CA ARG A 175 16.02 -5.35 28.16
C ARG A 175 16.06 -4.35 27.02
N HIS A 176 16.61 -4.74 25.90
CA HIS A 176 16.54 -3.95 24.68
C HIS A 176 15.13 -3.96 24.09
N ALA A 177 14.71 -2.84 23.51
CA ALA A 177 13.53 -2.76 22.67
C ALA A 177 13.69 -3.66 21.43
N LEU A 178 12.60 -4.05 20.77
CA LEU A 178 12.68 -4.70 19.45
C LEU A 178 13.08 -3.67 18.38
N THR A 179 13.70 -4.12 17.29
CA THR A 179 14.09 -3.24 16.18
C THR A 179 12.90 -2.59 15.48
N GLY A 180 11.77 -3.30 15.42
CA GLY A 180 10.59 -2.91 14.65
C GLY A 180 10.64 -3.38 13.20
N CYS A 181 9.47 -3.68 12.64
CA CYS A 181 9.36 -4.24 11.29
C CYS A 181 9.87 -3.29 10.20
N VAL A 182 9.68 -1.98 10.36
CA VAL A 182 10.14 -0.98 9.40
C VAL A 182 11.67 -0.96 9.33
N ALA A 183 12.36 -0.91 10.48
CA ALA A 183 13.82 -0.95 10.51
C ALA A 183 14.36 -2.28 9.98
N THR A 184 13.74 -3.41 10.35
CA THR A 184 14.18 -4.75 9.92
C THR A 184 14.05 -4.95 8.42
N SER A 185 12.91 -4.61 7.84
CA SER A 185 12.68 -4.72 6.38
C SER A 185 13.58 -3.77 5.60
N MET A 186 13.73 -2.53 6.06
CA MET A 186 14.66 -1.55 5.48
C MET A 186 16.09 -2.10 5.51
N ALA A 187 16.56 -2.59 6.65
CA ALA A 187 17.90 -3.15 6.78
C ALA A 187 18.16 -4.35 5.84
N MET A 188 17.16 -5.24 5.66
CA MET A 188 17.28 -6.36 4.71
C MET A 188 17.48 -5.89 3.27
N VAL A 189 16.75 -4.86 2.83
CA VAL A 189 16.89 -4.30 1.48
C VAL A 189 18.20 -3.54 1.32
N LEU A 190 18.61 -2.75 2.33
CA LEU A 190 19.92 -2.08 2.32
C LEU A 190 21.06 -3.09 2.25
N ASN A 191 20.97 -4.21 2.98
CA ASN A 191 21.96 -5.29 2.92
C ASN A 191 22.02 -5.96 1.53
N TYR A 192 20.88 -6.14 0.86
CA TYR A 192 20.86 -6.70 -0.48
C TYR A 192 21.66 -5.83 -1.47
N TYR A 193 21.55 -4.52 -1.36
CA TYR A 193 22.29 -3.59 -2.23
C TYR A 193 23.67 -3.24 -1.70
N GLN A 194 23.97 -3.47 -0.42
CA GLN A 194 25.16 -3.01 0.31
C GLN A 194 25.41 -1.50 0.07
N TYR A 195 24.35 -0.71 0.22
CA TYR A 195 24.34 0.73 -0.03
C TYR A 195 23.46 1.44 1.01
N PRO A 196 23.87 2.65 1.47
CA PRO A 196 25.08 3.39 1.16
C PRO A 196 26.31 2.85 1.91
N SER A 197 27.52 3.34 1.59
CA SER A 197 28.74 3.02 2.35
C SER A 197 28.77 3.71 3.72
N GLU A 198 28.16 4.89 3.81
CA GLU A 198 28.07 5.72 5.01
C GLU A 198 26.76 6.51 5.02
N LEU A 199 26.35 6.98 6.18
CA LEU A 199 25.16 7.82 6.32
C LEU A 199 25.39 9.19 5.68
N LYS A 200 24.44 9.64 4.86
CA LYS A 200 24.51 10.93 4.19
C LYS A 200 24.28 12.10 5.14
N ASP A 201 23.38 11.95 6.08
CA ASP A 201 23.02 12.97 7.06
C ASP A 201 23.11 12.41 8.49
N SER A 202 23.23 13.31 9.46
CA SER A 202 23.21 12.97 10.89
C SER A 202 21.80 12.64 11.34
N ILE A 203 21.70 11.75 12.33
CA ILE A 203 20.44 11.45 13.01
C ILE A 203 20.55 11.97 14.43
N PRO A 204 19.83 13.02 14.80
CA PRO A 204 19.81 13.54 16.18
C PRO A 204 19.22 12.51 17.15
N CYS A 205 19.71 12.50 18.37
CA CYS A 205 19.08 11.71 19.44
C CYS A 205 17.65 12.17 19.70
N TYR A 206 16.82 11.23 20.11
CA TYR A 206 15.44 11.50 20.53
C TYR A 206 15.03 10.53 21.64
N GLU A 207 13.96 10.86 22.34
CA GLU A 207 13.47 10.09 23.47
C GLU A 207 11.96 9.82 23.37
N GLY A 208 11.50 8.87 24.14
CA GLY A 208 10.08 8.55 24.21
C GLY A 208 9.74 7.67 25.40
N THR A 209 8.50 7.21 25.40
CA THR A 209 8.00 6.26 26.40
C THR A 209 7.25 5.13 25.72
N CYS A 210 7.21 3.98 26.39
CA CYS A 210 6.37 2.85 25.97
C CYS A 210 5.70 2.19 27.19
N ASP A 211 4.61 1.49 26.92
CA ASP A 211 3.95 0.66 27.91
C ASP A 211 4.43 -0.79 27.75
N ILE A 212 4.80 -1.44 28.86
CA ILE A 212 5.34 -2.81 28.86
C ILE A 212 4.33 -3.77 29.50
N PRO A 213 3.73 -4.69 28.71
CA PRO A 213 2.90 -5.75 29.26
C PRO A 213 3.78 -6.78 29.97
N VAL A 214 3.45 -7.07 31.23
CA VAL A 214 4.14 -8.05 32.06
C VAL A 214 3.16 -9.13 32.47
N LYS A 215 3.47 -10.39 32.11
CA LYS A 215 2.66 -11.52 32.52
C LYS A 215 3.04 -11.98 33.93
N ASP A 216 2.11 -11.89 34.84
CA ASP A 216 2.24 -12.47 36.18
C ASP A 216 2.30 -14.00 36.08
N ARG A 217 3.39 -14.59 36.55
CA ARG A 217 3.60 -16.04 36.47
C ARG A 217 2.71 -16.83 37.43
N GLU A 218 2.28 -16.23 38.53
CA GLU A 218 1.44 -16.88 39.55
C GLU A 218 -0.04 -16.86 39.16
N THR A 219 -0.50 -15.73 38.68
CA THR A 219 -1.93 -15.52 38.36
C THR A 219 -2.25 -15.72 36.88
N GLY A 220 -1.23 -15.71 36.00
CA GLY A 220 -1.37 -15.72 34.55
C GLY A 220 -1.94 -14.42 33.96
N LYS A 221 -2.26 -13.43 34.77
CA LYS A 221 -2.79 -12.12 34.33
C LYS A 221 -1.69 -11.27 33.69
N ILE A 222 -2.07 -10.47 32.72
CA ILE A 222 -1.19 -9.46 32.13
C ILE A 222 -1.45 -8.14 32.85
N ASP A 223 -0.38 -7.60 33.41
CA ASP A 223 -0.29 -6.25 33.97
C ASP A 223 0.47 -5.34 33.00
N THR A 224 0.49 -4.04 33.23
CA THR A 224 1.17 -3.08 32.34
C THR A 224 1.97 -2.08 33.15
N VAL A 225 3.30 -2.09 32.96
CA VAL A 225 4.18 -1.02 33.43
C VAL A 225 4.13 0.11 32.42
N LYS A 226 3.63 1.26 32.87
CA LYS A 226 3.34 2.39 31.99
C LYS A 226 4.49 3.38 31.92
N ASN A 227 4.62 4.07 30.76
CA ASN A 227 5.52 5.21 30.55
C ASN A 227 7.00 4.86 30.83
N VAL A 228 7.43 3.66 30.47
CA VAL A 228 8.85 3.27 30.53
C VAL A 228 9.64 4.13 29.55
N LYS A 229 10.57 4.92 30.08
CA LYS A 229 11.38 5.87 29.29
C LYS A 229 12.48 5.15 28.51
N TRP A 230 12.77 5.68 27.34
CA TRP A 230 13.91 5.28 26.51
C TRP A 230 14.48 6.51 25.76
N HIS A 231 15.71 6.42 25.28
CA HIS A 231 16.37 7.42 24.45
C HIS A 231 17.29 6.76 23.44
N THR A 232 17.57 7.44 22.35
CA THR A 232 18.58 7.08 21.34
C THR A 232 19.82 7.95 21.50
N GLU A 233 20.88 7.59 20.78
CA GLU A 233 22.11 8.38 20.71
C GLU A 233 22.18 9.18 19.40
N ASP A 234 22.98 10.25 19.39
CA ASP A 234 23.32 10.98 18.16
C ASP A 234 24.15 10.08 17.23
N ILE A 235 23.79 10.04 15.96
CA ILE A 235 24.55 9.30 14.94
C ILE A 235 25.03 10.32 13.90
N PRO A 236 26.35 10.61 13.81
CA PRO A 236 26.88 11.62 12.91
C PRO A 236 26.75 11.21 11.42
N ALA A 237 26.62 12.21 10.54
CA ALA A 237 26.82 12.03 9.10
C ALA A 237 28.24 11.46 8.82
N GLY A 238 28.38 10.67 7.76
CA GLY A 238 29.63 9.99 7.44
C GLY A 238 29.91 8.73 8.31
N THR A 239 28.97 8.35 9.20
CA THR A 239 29.08 7.07 9.92
C THR A 239 29.03 5.91 8.93
N THR A 240 30.09 5.11 8.88
CA THR A 240 30.22 3.98 7.94
C THR A 240 29.34 2.81 8.34
N ILE A 241 28.80 2.11 7.35
CA ILE A 241 28.03 0.88 7.55
C ILE A 241 28.98 -0.32 7.35
N PRO A 242 29.08 -1.24 8.32
CA PRO A 242 30.10 -2.30 8.31
C PRO A 242 29.70 -3.50 7.44
N TRP A 243 29.41 -3.29 6.15
CA TRP A 243 28.90 -4.32 5.22
C TRP A 243 29.71 -5.61 5.20
N ALA A 244 31.03 -5.52 5.29
CA ALA A 244 31.91 -6.70 5.26
C ALA A 244 31.72 -7.67 6.45
N ASN A 245 31.08 -7.20 7.53
CA ASN A 245 30.87 -7.98 8.75
C ASN A 245 29.40 -8.39 8.92
N ILE A 246 28.53 -8.05 7.96
CA ILE A 246 27.11 -8.40 8.05
C ILE A 246 26.87 -9.75 7.38
N ALA A 247 26.24 -10.68 8.10
CA ALA A 247 25.90 -12.01 7.62
C ALA A 247 24.40 -12.11 7.25
N ASP A 248 24.07 -13.01 6.34
CA ASP A 248 22.68 -13.26 5.94
C ASP A 248 21.86 -13.98 7.02
N ILE A 249 22.52 -14.80 7.84
CA ILE A 249 21.89 -15.64 8.88
C ILE A 249 22.74 -15.55 10.15
N TYR A 250 22.09 -15.47 11.30
CA TYR A 250 22.73 -15.42 12.61
C TYR A 250 22.29 -16.60 13.47
N ASP A 251 23.27 -17.22 14.11
CA ASP A 251 23.09 -18.34 15.04
C ASP A 251 24.03 -18.22 16.26
N GLN A 252 24.13 -19.31 17.04
CA GLN A 252 25.00 -19.34 18.21
C GLN A 252 26.50 -19.30 17.87
N GLN A 253 26.87 -19.59 16.62
CA GLN A 253 28.25 -19.64 16.15
C GLN A 253 28.70 -18.32 15.53
N SER A 254 27.77 -17.43 15.22
CA SER A 254 28.08 -16.10 14.70
C SER A 254 28.93 -15.31 15.70
N SER A 255 29.96 -14.65 15.18
CA SER A 255 30.89 -13.88 16.01
C SER A 255 30.24 -12.62 16.59
N ASP A 256 30.82 -12.08 17.66
CA ASP A 256 30.34 -10.83 18.26
C ASP A 256 30.51 -9.64 17.30
N ILE A 257 31.53 -9.69 16.41
CA ILE A 257 31.72 -8.65 15.36
C ILE A 257 30.57 -8.68 14.37
N GLU A 258 30.14 -9.85 13.91
CA GLU A 258 29.00 -9.98 13.00
C GLU A 258 27.69 -9.54 13.66
N LYS A 259 27.48 -9.93 14.92
CA LYS A 259 26.31 -9.54 15.70
C LYS A 259 26.26 -8.03 15.94
N ASP A 260 27.39 -7.41 16.30
CA ASP A 260 27.51 -5.96 16.46
C ASP A 260 27.23 -5.23 15.13
N ALA A 261 27.75 -5.73 14.02
CA ALA A 261 27.59 -5.13 12.70
C ALA A 261 26.11 -5.05 12.27
N VAL A 262 25.36 -6.15 12.38
CA VAL A 262 23.94 -6.13 12.03
C VAL A 262 23.11 -5.28 12.99
N ALA A 263 23.45 -5.31 14.28
CA ALA A 263 22.75 -4.49 15.27
C ALA A 263 22.96 -2.98 15.03
N ARG A 264 24.15 -2.56 14.58
CA ARG A 264 24.41 -1.17 14.16
C ARG A 264 23.57 -0.79 12.93
N LEU A 265 23.50 -1.64 11.91
CA LEU A 265 22.64 -1.39 10.77
C LEU A 265 21.17 -1.22 11.22
N MET A 266 20.69 -2.09 12.11
CA MET A 266 19.34 -1.99 12.67
C MET A 266 19.13 -0.71 13.48
N GLN A 267 20.14 -0.27 14.26
CA GLN A 267 20.12 0.99 14.98
C GLN A 267 19.99 2.18 14.02
N TYR A 268 20.79 2.20 12.95
CA TYR A 268 20.78 3.28 11.98
C TYR A 268 19.43 3.33 11.24
N CYS A 269 18.90 2.18 10.81
CA CYS A 269 17.59 2.10 10.20
C CYS A 269 16.48 2.55 11.15
N GLY A 270 16.48 2.07 12.39
CA GLY A 270 15.46 2.43 13.38
C GLY A 270 15.49 3.92 13.73
N ALA A 271 16.67 4.49 13.92
CA ALA A 271 16.82 5.91 14.18
C ALA A 271 16.41 6.78 12.98
N ALA A 272 16.82 6.38 11.74
CA ALA A 272 16.47 7.09 10.52
C ALA A 272 14.97 7.15 10.24
N VAL A 273 14.21 6.17 10.73
CA VAL A 273 12.74 6.13 10.56
C VAL A 273 11.99 6.62 11.80
N ASN A 274 12.65 7.35 12.70
CA ASN A 274 12.05 7.88 13.93
C ASN A 274 11.25 6.83 14.71
N MET A 275 11.85 5.66 14.94
CA MET A 275 11.21 4.50 15.55
C MET A 275 10.70 4.81 16.96
N ARG A 276 9.44 4.58 17.22
CA ARG A 276 8.86 4.56 18.58
C ARG A 276 9.14 3.21 19.21
N TYR A 277 10.21 3.15 19.99
CA TYR A 277 10.75 1.92 20.55
C TYR A 277 9.91 1.34 21.70
N GLY A 278 9.85 -0.01 21.75
CA GLY A 278 9.12 -0.77 22.76
C GLY A 278 9.30 -2.27 22.58
N LEU A 279 8.43 -3.06 23.23
CA LEU A 279 8.30 -4.50 22.93
C LEU A 279 7.48 -4.74 21.65
N LEU A 280 6.86 -3.71 21.15
CA LEU A 280 6.30 -3.55 19.81
C LEU A 280 6.75 -2.19 19.31
N SER A 281 7.85 -2.16 18.55
CA SER A 281 8.38 -0.91 18.00
C SER A 281 7.69 -0.56 16.70
N LEU A 282 7.30 0.70 16.55
CA LEU A 282 6.44 1.20 15.47
C LEU A 282 7.07 2.42 14.78
N SER A 283 6.88 2.52 13.49
CA SER A 283 7.15 3.72 12.70
C SER A 283 6.15 3.82 11.56
N ASP A 284 6.09 4.95 10.89
CA ASP A 284 5.19 5.24 9.79
C ASP A 284 5.94 5.26 8.45
N VAL A 285 5.25 4.97 7.33
CA VAL A 285 5.83 4.99 5.97
C VAL A 285 6.46 6.32 5.65
N TYR A 286 5.85 7.40 6.11
CA TYR A 286 6.42 8.73 5.97
C TYR A 286 7.88 8.79 6.42
N TYR A 287 8.17 8.30 7.63
CA TYR A 287 9.54 8.28 8.14
C TYR A 287 10.45 7.31 7.39
N LEU A 288 9.90 6.22 6.85
CA LEU A 288 10.67 5.27 6.04
C LEU A 288 11.20 5.95 4.77
N ILE A 289 10.35 6.62 4.01
CA ILE A 289 10.76 7.36 2.81
C ILE A 289 11.74 8.48 3.15
N GLN A 290 11.48 9.24 4.22
CA GLN A 290 12.38 10.30 4.67
C GLN A 290 13.75 9.75 5.10
N GLY A 291 13.76 8.64 5.83
CA GLY A 291 15.00 7.97 6.26
C GLY A 291 15.82 7.47 5.06
N LEU A 292 15.17 6.83 4.10
CA LEU A 292 15.82 6.39 2.86
C LEU A 292 16.39 7.58 2.07
N TYR A 293 15.61 8.65 1.90
CA TYR A 293 15.99 9.81 1.10
C TYR A 293 17.08 10.66 1.77
N LYS A 294 16.88 11.06 3.03
CA LYS A 294 17.78 11.99 3.72
C LYS A 294 19.02 11.31 4.28
N VAL A 295 18.84 10.15 4.91
CA VAL A 295 19.91 9.49 5.67
C VAL A 295 20.64 8.44 4.85
N MET A 296 19.90 7.62 4.08
CA MET A 296 20.48 6.50 3.33
C MET A 296 20.77 6.82 1.85
N ASP A 297 20.70 8.07 1.45
CA ASP A 297 21.05 8.56 0.10
C ASP A 297 20.28 7.90 -1.08
N TYR A 298 19.09 7.41 -0.85
CA TYR A 298 18.21 6.88 -1.89
C TYR A 298 17.42 8.02 -2.56
N GLN A 299 18.06 8.73 -3.50
CA GLN A 299 17.53 9.97 -4.08
C GLN A 299 16.31 9.79 -4.98
N ASN A 300 16.05 8.56 -5.42
CA ASN A 300 14.97 8.24 -6.35
C ASN A 300 13.86 7.42 -5.72
N VAL A 301 13.81 7.40 -4.38
CA VAL A 301 12.77 6.67 -3.64
C VAL A 301 11.41 7.35 -3.82
N TYR A 302 10.40 6.54 -4.04
CA TYR A 302 9.00 6.98 -4.11
C TYR A 302 8.06 5.86 -3.66
N CYS A 303 6.80 6.21 -3.38
CA CYS A 303 5.75 5.29 -2.97
C CYS A 303 4.75 5.05 -4.10
N LEU A 304 4.26 3.84 -4.25
CA LEU A 304 3.04 3.52 -4.99
C LEU A 304 2.00 2.97 -4.03
N ASN A 305 0.76 3.37 -4.22
CA ASN A 305 -0.34 3.03 -3.33
C ASN A 305 -1.41 2.24 -4.08
N ALA A 306 -1.89 1.15 -3.48
CA ALA A 306 -2.84 0.25 -4.12
C ALA A 306 -4.17 0.91 -4.47
N PHE A 307 -4.61 1.92 -3.70
CA PHE A 307 -5.86 2.63 -3.97
C PHE A 307 -5.90 3.39 -5.30
N GLU A 308 -4.76 3.54 -5.97
CA GLU A 308 -4.63 4.20 -7.28
C GLU A 308 -4.81 3.23 -8.46
N TYR A 309 -4.90 1.94 -8.16
CA TYR A 309 -4.93 0.86 -9.14
C TYR A 309 -6.21 0.03 -9.00
N ASP A 310 -6.63 -0.60 -10.07
CA ASP A 310 -7.45 -1.78 -9.93
C ASP A 310 -6.59 -2.96 -9.44
N GLU A 311 -7.21 -4.06 -9.03
CA GLU A 311 -6.52 -5.21 -8.44
C GLU A 311 -5.41 -5.75 -9.36
N GLN A 312 -5.69 -5.93 -10.64
CA GLN A 312 -4.69 -6.45 -11.58
C GLN A 312 -3.59 -5.43 -11.83
N GLY A 313 -3.92 -4.16 -11.95
CA GLY A 313 -2.96 -3.06 -12.09
C GLY A 313 -2.02 -2.98 -10.90
N TRP A 314 -2.53 -3.21 -9.67
CA TRP A 314 -1.70 -3.27 -8.47
C TRP A 314 -0.72 -4.45 -8.49
N VAL A 315 -1.20 -5.64 -8.79
CA VAL A 315 -0.37 -6.84 -8.96
C VAL A 315 0.70 -6.61 -10.03
N ASP A 316 0.34 -5.98 -11.14
CA ASP A 316 1.26 -5.67 -12.24
C ASP A 316 2.32 -4.64 -11.80
N ALA A 317 1.94 -3.60 -11.08
CA ALA A 317 2.85 -2.59 -10.56
C ALA A 317 3.89 -3.20 -9.61
N VAL A 318 3.46 -4.02 -8.65
CA VAL A 318 4.35 -4.73 -7.72
C VAL A 318 5.29 -5.68 -8.47
N TYR A 319 4.79 -6.46 -9.41
CA TYR A 319 5.60 -7.36 -10.22
C TYR A 319 6.65 -6.62 -11.04
N HIS A 320 6.26 -5.54 -11.71
CA HIS A 320 7.17 -4.76 -12.55
C HIS A 320 8.31 -4.15 -11.74
N GLU A 321 8.02 -3.58 -10.58
CA GLU A 321 9.06 -3.05 -9.72
C GLU A 321 10.03 -4.14 -9.28
N MET A 322 9.52 -5.28 -8.77
CA MET A 322 10.36 -6.41 -8.38
C MET A 322 11.19 -6.99 -9.53
N SER A 323 10.64 -7.06 -10.73
CA SER A 323 11.32 -7.65 -11.88
C SER A 323 12.53 -6.84 -12.33
N LYS A 324 12.50 -5.52 -12.16
CA LYS A 324 13.53 -4.58 -12.63
C LYS A 324 14.44 -4.08 -11.52
N ALA A 325 13.87 -3.73 -10.37
CA ALA A 325 14.62 -3.18 -9.26
C ALA A 325 15.09 -4.23 -8.26
N GLY A 326 14.37 -5.31 -8.08
CA GLY A 326 14.66 -6.35 -7.08
C GLY A 326 13.69 -6.35 -5.93
N PRO A 327 14.10 -6.71 -4.70
CA PRO A 327 13.21 -6.72 -3.55
C PRO A 327 12.56 -5.37 -3.30
N VAL A 328 11.28 -5.36 -2.96
CA VAL A 328 10.52 -4.15 -2.63
C VAL A 328 10.10 -4.16 -1.16
N LEU A 329 10.10 -2.98 -0.54
CA LEU A 329 9.51 -2.78 0.77
C LEU A 329 7.99 -2.69 0.58
N PHE A 330 7.27 -3.61 1.19
CA PHE A 330 5.82 -3.69 1.10
C PHE A 330 5.19 -3.37 2.45
N GLN A 331 4.19 -2.54 2.43
CA GLN A 331 3.41 -2.21 3.60
C GLN A 331 1.95 -2.61 3.40
N GLY A 332 1.37 -3.18 4.47
CA GLY A 332 -0.07 -3.33 4.59
C GLY A 332 -0.51 -2.85 5.97
N VAL A 333 -1.58 -2.10 6.03
CA VAL A 333 -2.16 -1.60 7.28
C VAL A 333 -3.47 -2.34 7.54
N ALA A 334 -3.70 -2.73 8.80
CA ALA A 334 -4.98 -3.26 9.24
C ALA A 334 -5.61 -2.30 10.24
N PRO A 335 -6.80 -1.76 9.99
CA PRO A 335 -7.41 -0.71 10.81
C PRO A 335 -7.44 -0.97 12.30
N ALA A 336 -7.51 -2.25 12.71
CA ALA A 336 -7.65 -2.65 14.11
C ALA A 336 -6.34 -3.04 14.81
N ASN A 337 -5.25 -3.33 14.07
CA ASN A 337 -4.06 -4.00 14.64
C ASN A 337 -2.71 -3.36 14.27
N GLY A 338 -2.73 -2.17 13.68
CA GLY A 338 -1.53 -1.50 13.17
C GLY A 338 -1.01 -2.12 11.85
N GLY A 339 -0.08 -1.40 11.22
CA GLY A 339 0.54 -1.82 9.96
C GLY A 339 1.66 -2.83 10.15
N HIS A 340 2.03 -3.49 9.06
CA HIS A 340 3.25 -4.28 9.00
C HIS A 340 4.02 -3.95 7.74
N GLN A 341 5.33 -3.73 7.92
CA GLN A 341 6.31 -3.56 6.86
C GLN A 341 7.09 -4.86 6.70
N PHE A 342 7.22 -5.34 5.46
CA PHE A 342 7.97 -6.55 5.14
C PHE A 342 8.57 -6.45 3.72
N VAL A 343 9.26 -7.47 3.26
CA VAL A 343 9.87 -7.47 1.93
C VAL A 343 9.19 -8.48 1.03
N LEU A 344 8.82 -8.05 -0.18
CA LEU A 344 8.49 -8.96 -1.26
C LEU A 344 9.73 -9.21 -2.11
N ASP A 345 10.05 -10.49 -2.35
CA ASP A 345 11.32 -10.89 -2.98
C ASP A 345 11.20 -12.10 -3.90
N GLY A 346 10.10 -12.34 -4.49
CA GLY A 346 9.92 -13.45 -5.43
C GLY A 346 8.50 -13.49 -5.95
N TYR A 347 8.32 -14.11 -7.09
CA TYR A 347 7.02 -14.20 -7.74
C TYR A 347 6.86 -15.51 -8.48
N GLN A 348 5.66 -16.08 -8.44
CA GLN A 348 5.25 -17.16 -9.34
C GLN A 348 3.75 -17.09 -9.64
N SER A 349 3.40 -17.44 -10.86
CA SER A 349 2.01 -17.62 -11.27
C SER A 349 1.67 -19.11 -11.22
N ILE A 350 0.65 -19.47 -10.45
CA ILE A 350 0.17 -20.85 -10.31
C ILE A 350 -1.33 -20.85 -10.56
N ASP A 351 -1.77 -21.67 -11.51
CA ASP A 351 -3.18 -21.81 -11.89
C ASP A 351 -3.87 -20.46 -12.17
N GLY A 352 -3.09 -19.52 -12.77
CA GLY A 352 -3.56 -18.17 -13.10
C GLY A 352 -3.65 -17.20 -11.92
N LYS A 353 -3.12 -17.55 -10.77
CA LYS A 353 -3.03 -16.69 -9.59
C LYS A 353 -1.61 -16.20 -9.37
N ASP A 354 -1.47 -14.97 -8.92
CA ASP A 354 -0.20 -14.26 -8.73
C ASP A 354 0.25 -14.35 -7.26
N TYR A 355 1.28 -15.15 -7.00
CA TYR A 355 1.84 -15.32 -5.66
C TYR A 355 3.16 -14.59 -5.53
N PHE A 356 3.30 -13.80 -4.49
CA PHE A 356 4.52 -13.09 -4.12
C PHE A 356 5.16 -13.71 -2.90
N PHE A 357 6.47 -13.87 -2.92
CA PHE A 357 7.20 -14.37 -1.75
C PHE A 357 7.41 -13.25 -0.74
N ALA A 358 6.85 -13.42 0.45
CA ALA A 358 6.97 -12.48 1.55
C ALA A 358 8.03 -12.96 2.55
N ASN A 359 9.04 -12.10 2.79
CA ASN A 359 9.95 -12.23 3.92
C ASN A 359 9.49 -11.28 5.03
N TRP A 360 8.92 -11.86 6.07
CA TRP A 360 8.25 -11.12 7.14
C TRP A 360 9.18 -10.44 8.15
N GLY A 361 10.50 -10.74 8.13
CA GLY A 361 11.44 -10.25 9.14
C GLY A 361 11.28 -10.92 10.51
N TRP A 362 10.98 -12.23 10.53
CA TRP A 362 10.80 -13.05 11.73
C TRP A 362 11.72 -14.29 11.72
N GLY A 363 13.01 -14.06 11.50
CA GLY A 363 14.01 -15.13 11.49
C GLY A 363 13.81 -16.17 10.40
N GLY A 364 13.23 -15.79 9.26
CA GLY A 364 12.85 -16.70 8.17
C GLY A 364 11.62 -17.57 8.46
N LYS A 365 11.11 -17.55 9.69
CA LYS A 365 9.87 -18.26 10.05
C LYS A 365 8.69 -17.62 9.32
N TYR A 366 7.76 -18.46 8.90
CA TYR A 366 6.54 -18.05 8.22
C TYR A 366 6.74 -17.40 6.84
N ASN A 367 7.97 -17.27 6.32
CA ASN A 367 8.18 -16.81 4.95
C ASN A 367 7.41 -17.70 3.98
N CYS A 368 6.64 -17.10 3.06
CA CYS A 368 5.73 -17.83 2.21
C CYS A 368 5.42 -17.09 0.91
N TYR A 369 4.93 -17.85 -0.06
CA TYR A 369 4.21 -17.28 -1.19
C TYR A 369 2.78 -16.94 -0.77
N THR A 370 2.33 -15.73 -1.05
CA THR A 370 1.04 -15.21 -0.62
C THR A 370 0.39 -14.39 -1.73
N LEU A 371 -0.92 -14.34 -1.76
CA LEU A 371 -1.68 -13.41 -2.62
C LEU A 371 -1.65 -12.03 -1.99
N LEU A 372 -1.71 -10.98 -2.80
CA LEU A 372 -1.91 -9.61 -2.28
C LEU A 372 -3.37 -9.35 -1.91
N SER A 373 -4.30 -10.05 -2.57
CA SER A 373 -5.74 -10.05 -2.30
C SER A 373 -6.34 -11.42 -2.58
N VAL A 374 -7.46 -11.74 -1.97
CA VAL A 374 -8.25 -12.95 -2.26
C VAL A 374 -9.50 -12.66 -3.10
N MET A 375 -9.84 -11.39 -3.30
CA MET A 375 -10.98 -10.94 -4.11
C MET A 375 -10.51 -10.58 -5.52
N GLU A 376 -11.28 -10.94 -6.52
CA GLU A 376 -10.96 -10.70 -7.94
C GLU A 376 -11.55 -9.42 -8.53
N SER A 377 -12.21 -8.59 -7.76
CA SER A 377 -12.78 -7.31 -8.26
C SER A 377 -13.06 -6.32 -7.15
N GLY A 378 -12.63 -5.09 -7.37
CA GLY A 378 -12.67 -3.92 -6.52
C GLY A 378 -14.03 -3.44 -6.01
N ASN A 379 -14.74 -4.29 -5.27
CA ASN A 379 -16.01 -3.95 -4.63
C ASN A 379 -15.94 -4.04 -3.10
N ASP A 380 -14.76 -3.84 -2.51
CA ASP A 380 -14.59 -3.83 -1.06
C ASP A 380 -14.82 -2.42 -0.50
N PHE A 381 -16.08 -2.00 -0.49
CA PHE A 381 -16.49 -0.77 0.18
C PHE A 381 -17.37 -1.11 1.37
N ASP A 382 -17.17 -0.41 2.50
CA ASP A 382 -18.10 -0.46 3.63
C ASP A 382 -19.48 0.10 3.24
N ALA A 383 -20.45 -0.01 4.15
CA ALA A 383 -21.81 0.51 3.94
C ALA A 383 -21.85 2.04 3.72
N ASN A 384 -20.75 2.75 3.94
CA ASN A 384 -20.61 4.21 3.78
C ASN A 384 -19.80 4.57 2.51
N GLY A 385 -19.38 3.55 1.71
CA GLY A 385 -18.59 3.77 0.50
C GLY A 385 -17.09 3.97 0.77
N ASN A 386 -16.61 3.69 2.00
CA ASN A 386 -15.18 3.70 2.26
C ASN A 386 -14.57 2.35 1.86
N PRO A 387 -13.35 2.35 1.31
CA PRO A 387 -12.66 1.12 0.99
C PRO A 387 -12.49 0.25 2.25
N GLU A 388 -13.18 -0.86 2.32
CA GLU A 388 -12.95 -1.89 3.34
C GLU A 388 -12.00 -2.93 2.77
N GLY A 389 -10.76 -2.90 3.13
CA GLY A 389 -9.88 -4.00 2.78
C GLY A 389 -8.41 -3.65 2.89
N PHE A 390 -7.63 -4.66 3.11
CA PHE A 390 -6.19 -4.59 3.21
C PHE A 390 -5.51 -4.07 1.92
N ILE A 391 -6.20 -4.14 0.77
CA ILE A 391 -5.68 -3.68 -0.51
C ILE A 391 -5.53 -2.16 -0.55
N ASN A 392 -6.55 -1.43 -0.10
CA ASN A 392 -6.53 0.03 -0.18
C ASN A 392 -5.50 0.67 0.76
N GLU A 393 -5.01 -0.09 1.73
CA GLU A 393 -3.98 0.33 2.67
C GLU A 393 -2.62 -0.30 2.34
N GLN A 394 -2.49 -0.96 1.17
CA GLN A 394 -1.23 -1.48 0.69
C GLN A 394 -0.44 -0.40 -0.03
N SER A 395 0.86 -0.39 0.21
CA SER A 395 1.80 0.43 -0.54
C SER A 395 3.13 -0.29 -0.72
N ILE A 396 3.89 0.12 -1.74
CA ILE A 396 5.28 -0.31 -1.93
C ILE A 396 6.19 0.89 -2.02
N ILE A 397 7.38 0.73 -1.46
CA ILE A 397 8.46 1.69 -1.65
C ILE A 397 9.31 1.21 -2.81
N CYS A 398 9.45 2.07 -3.79
CA CYS A 398 10.10 1.87 -5.07
C CYS A 398 11.39 2.71 -5.17
N GLY A 399 12.14 2.51 -6.26
CA GLY A 399 13.35 3.27 -6.52
C GLY A 399 14.51 2.90 -5.59
N LEU A 400 14.51 1.71 -5.03
CA LEU A 400 15.49 1.24 -4.05
C LEU A 400 16.83 0.81 -4.65
N GLY A 401 16.99 0.85 -5.97
CA GLY A 401 18.28 0.57 -6.61
C GLY A 401 19.31 1.67 -6.35
N PRO A 402 20.58 1.34 -6.07
CA PRO A 402 21.63 2.33 -5.93
C PRO A 402 21.74 3.23 -7.17
N HIS A 403 21.88 4.55 -6.97
CA HIS A 403 22.03 5.53 -8.04
C HIS A 403 20.92 5.53 -9.10
N GLY A 404 19.67 5.29 -8.71
CA GLY A 404 18.51 5.38 -9.60
C GLY A 404 18.33 4.23 -10.57
N LYS A 405 18.97 3.11 -10.33
CA LYS A 405 18.64 1.87 -11.04
C LYS A 405 17.34 1.32 -10.49
N GLY A 406 16.35 1.13 -11.34
CA GLY A 406 15.11 0.43 -10.95
C GLY A 406 13.82 1.22 -11.08
N TYR A 407 13.80 2.40 -11.70
CA TYR A 407 12.52 3.04 -12.04
C TYR A 407 11.76 2.19 -13.05
N THR A 408 10.63 1.71 -12.63
CA THR A 408 9.68 1.03 -13.51
C THR A 408 8.52 1.94 -13.88
N THR A 409 8.19 2.87 -12.99
CA THR A 409 7.09 3.81 -13.13
C THR A 409 7.60 5.22 -12.88
N VAL A 410 7.16 6.19 -13.65
CA VAL A 410 7.44 7.59 -13.36
C VAL A 410 6.60 7.98 -12.14
N PRO A 411 7.21 8.50 -11.05
CA PRO A 411 6.46 8.96 -9.90
C PRO A 411 5.41 9.99 -10.32
N ASN A 412 4.24 9.92 -9.72
CA ASN A 412 3.24 10.94 -9.97
C ASN A 412 3.60 12.22 -9.19
N HIS A 413 3.77 13.31 -9.92
CA HIS A 413 4.13 14.63 -9.39
C HIS A 413 2.88 15.48 -9.07
N LYS A 414 1.76 14.87 -8.71
CA LYS A 414 0.50 15.56 -8.41
C LYS A 414 0.06 15.28 -6.99
N PHE A 415 -0.49 16.29 -6.34
CA PHE A 415 -1.18 16.11 -5.07
C PHE A 415 -2.42 15.22 -5.24
N TYR A 416 -2.73 14.48 -4.20
CA TYR A 416 -3.92 13.65 -4.09
C TYR A 416 -4.99 14.36 -3.25
N VAL A 417 -6.17 14.58 -3.82
CA VAL A 417 -7.30 15.22 -3.14
C VAL A 417 -7.99 14.21 -2.23
N LYS A 418 -8.09 14.53 -0.94
CA LYS A 418 -8.81 13.73 0.07
C LYS A 418 -10.24 14.19 0.26
N ASP A 419 -10.46 15.50 0.28
CA ASP A 419 -11.81 16.11 0.33
C ASP A 419 -11.81 17.50 -0.33
N PHE A 420 -12.93 17.87 -0.94
CA PHE A 420 -13.12 19.19 -1.54
C PHE A 420 -14.57 19.62 -1.47
N LYS A 421 -14.80 20.86 -1.03
CA LYS A 421 -16.12 21.50 -0.95
C LYS A 421 -16.01 22.95 -1.41
N LEU A 422 -16.97 23.39 -2.21
CA LEU A 422 -17.11 24.77 -2.63
C LEU A 422 -18.60 25.09 -2.79
N GLY A 423 -19.09 25.99 -1.95
CA GLY A 423 -20.49 26.38 -1.93
C GLY A 423 -21.44 25.32 -1.39
N LEU A 424 -22.65 25.74 -1.10
CA LEU A 424 -23.76 24.84 -0.71
C LEU A 424 -24.66 24.58 -1.89
N GLU A 425 -25.10 23.33 -2.05
CA GLU A 425 -26.07 22.97 -3.10
C GLU A 425 -27.37 23.77 -2.96
N GLY A 426 -27.78 24.40 -4.06
CA GLY A 426 -29.00 25.22 -4.11
C GLY A 426 -28.86 26.63 -3.53
N LYS A 427 -27.69 27.02 -2.98
CA LYS A 427 -27.44 28.40 -2.59
C LYS A 427 -26.96 29.22 -3.77
N GLU A 428 -27.51 30.45 -3.90
CA GLU A 428 -27.04 31.42 -4.87
C GLU A 428 -25.97 32.34 -4.27
N TYR A 429 -24.91 32.55 -5.04
CA TYR A 429 -23.84 33.51 -4.77
C TYR A 429 -23.89 34.60 -5.81
N SER A 430 -23.68 35.87 -5.44
CA SER A 430 -23.80 37.01 -6.31
C SER A 430 -22.54 37.83 -6.43
N ARG A 431 -22.40 38.52 -7.57
CA ARG A 431 -21.37 39.53 -7.84
C ARG A 431 -22.05 40.83 -8.26
N ILE A 432 -21.37 41.98 -8.16
CA ILE A 432 -21.94 43.28 -8.54
C ILE A 432 -21.85 43.44 -10.04
N GLU A 433 -20.68 43.24 -10.62
CA GLU A 433 -20.43 43.31 -12.05
C GLU A 433 -19.78 42.04 -12.57
N LYS A 434 -19.78 41.82 -13.88
CA LYS A 434 -19.17 40.63 -14.51
C LYS A 434 -17.66 40.50 -14.21
N THR A 435 -17.00 41.64 -14.04
CA THR A 435 -15.55 41.68 -13.70
C THR A 435 -15.24 41.20 -12.30
N ASP A 436 -16.26 41.20 -11.43
CA ASP A 436 -16.07 40.77 -10.04
C ASP A 436 -16.11 39.24 -9.92
N SER A 437 -15.49 38.71 -8.88
CA SER A 437 -15.62 37.32 -8.46
C SER A 437 -16.93 37.09 -7.71
N PHE A 438 -17.43 35.88 -7.76
CA PHE A 438 -18.41 35.39 -6.78
C PHE A 438 -17.68 35.10 -5.47
N HIS A 439 -18.25 35.55 -4.36
CA HIS A 439 -17.68 35.34 -3.02
C HIS A 439 -18.36 34.14 -2.37
N VAL A 440 -17.63 33.03 -2.28
CA VAL A 440 -18.14 31.77 -1.73
C VAL A 440 -17.52 31.59 -0.33
N ARG A 441 -18.34 31.50 0.71
CA ARG A 441 -17.87 31.34 2.10
C ARG A 441 -17.60 29.88 2.49
N GLU A 442 -18.26 28.96 1.84
CA GLU A 442 -18.12 27.54 2.08
C GLU A 442 -17.03 26.99 1.16
N PHE A 443 -15.80 26.97 1.65
CA PHE A 443 -14.65 26.43 0.94
C PHE A 443 -13.81 25.55 1.86
N TYR A 444 -13.45 24.38 1.34
CA TYR A 444 -12.54 23.44 2.00
C TYR A 444 -11.83 22.58 0.97
N LEU A 445 -10.51 22.42 1.11
CA LEU A 445 -9.71 21.51 0.30
C LEU A 445 -8.67 20.84 1.18
N ASP A 446 -8.73 19.51 1.27
CA ASP A 446 -7.73 18.65 1.91
C ASP A 446 -7.01 17.83 0.83
N TYR A 447 -5.67 17.90 0.82
CA TYR A 447 -4.84 17.19 -0.13
C TYR A 447 -3.50 16.78 0.49
N ILE A 448 -2.87 15.75 -0.09
CA ILE A 448 -1.61 15.20 0.40
C ILE A 448 -0.64 14.93 -0.75
N ASN A 449 0.65 14.85 -0.40
CA ASN A 449 1.66 14.18 -1.21
C ASN A 449 1.75 12.73 -0.75
N CYS A 450 1.38 11.77 -1.57
CA CYS A 450 1.42 10.34 -1.23
C CYS A 450 2.47 9.52 -2.00
N HIS A 451 3.39 10.19 -2.71
CA HIS A 451 4.36 9.51 -3.57
C HIS A 451 5.81 9.84 -3.28
N LEU A 452 6.15 11.11 -3.15
CA LEU A 452 7.54 11.58 -3.12
C LEU A 452 7.97 11.96 -1.70
N PRO A 453 9.26 11.86 -1.38
CA PRO A 453 9.79 12.37 -0.12
C PRO A 453 9.45 13.84 0.10
N GLU A 454 9.46 14.61 -1.00
CA GLU A 454 9.07 16.02 -1.05
C GLU A 454 8.44 16.30 -2.41
N LEU A 455 7.21 16.80 -2.43
CA LEU A 455 6.54 17.24 -3.64
C LEU A 455 6.38 18.75 -3.61
N ARG A 456 6.94 19.42 -4.62
CA ARG A 456 6.73 20.84 -4.86
C ARG A 456 5.78 21.00 -6.03
N SER A 457 4.61 21.54 -5.78
CA SER A 457 3.57 21.77 -6.78
C SER A 457 2.75 23.00 -6.40
N ARG A 458 2.25 23.71 -7.41
CA ARG A 458 1.25 24.76 -7.21
C ARG A 458 -0.12 24.12 -7.06
N CYS A 459 -0.99 24.77 -6.29
CA CYS A 459 -2.36 24.33 -6.03
C CYS A 459 -3.34 25.44 -6.40
N ALA A 460 -4.38 25.11 -7.15
CA ALA A 460 -5.40 26.05 -7.57
C ALA A 460 -6.77 25.38 -7.76
N LEU A 461 -7.83 26.19 -7.86
CA LEU A 461 -9.08 25.73 -8.45
C LEU A 461 -9.14 26.13 -9.91
N GLY A 462 -9.40 25.16 -10.78
CA GLY A 462 -9.65 25.36 -12.20
C GLY A 462 -11.13 25.41 -12.53
N VAL A 463 -11.52 26.37 -13.38
CA VAL A 463 -12.86 26.46 -13.97
C VAL A 463 -12.73 26.12 -15.45
N PHE A 464 -13.50 25.14 -15.89
CA PHE A 464 -13.48 24.61 -17.25
C PHE A 464 -14.83 24.88 -17.96
N ASP A 465 -14.76 25.27 -19.20
CA ASP A 465 -15.97 25.47 -20.03
C ASP A 465 -16.57 24.12 -20.50
N ALA A 466 -17.68 24.19 -21.22
CA ALA A 466 -18.39 23.02 -21.76
C ALA A 466 -17.55 22.20 -22.79
N LYS A 467 -16.40 22.73 -23.23
CA LYS A 467 -15.45 22.06 -24.13
C LYS A 467 -14.23 21.54 -23.37
N ASN A 468 -14.27 21.50 -22.06
CA ASN A 468 -13.17 21.13 -21.15
C ASN A 468 -11.93 22.03 -21.27
N LYS A 469 -12.09 23.25 -21.73
CA LYS A 469 -11.01 24.23 -21.75
C LYS A 469 -10.96 24.95 -20.42
N LEU A 470 -9.77 25.01 -19.81
CA LEU A 470 -9.50 25.82 -18.63
C LEU A 470 -9.69 27.31 -18.96
N VAL A 471 -10.65 27.99 -18.32
CA VAL A 471 -11.04 29.38 -18.60
C VAL A 471 -10.82 30.33 -17.43
N SER A 472 -10.64 29.81 -16.22
CA SER A 472 -10.32 30.61 -15.05
C SER A 472 -9.54 29.75 -14.04
N ILE A 473 -8.60 30.37 -13.34
CA ILE A 473 -7.79 29.76 -12.29
C ILE A 473 -7.87 30.67 -11.07
N THR A 474 -8.14 30.08 -9.91
CA THR A 474 -7.95 30.75 -8.62
C THR A 474 -6.79 30.07 -7.90
N ASP A 475 -5.63 30.72 -7.89
CA ASP A 475 -4.43 30.22 -7.24
C ASP A 475 -4.61 30.26 -5.71
N LEU A 476 -4.44 29.12 -5.05
CA LEU A 476 -4.57 28.98 -3.60
C LEU A 476 -3.30 29.37 -2.86
N MET A 477 -2.17 29.41 -3.56
CA MET A 477 -0.85 29.68 -2.99
C MET A 477 -0.49 31.18 -3.01
N GLY A 478 -1.30 32.02 -3.66
CA GLY A 478 -1.26 33.48 -3.55
C GLY A 478 -0.18 34.21 -4.34
N ASN A 479 0.94 33.60 -4.70
CA ASN A 479 2.03 34.22 -5.46
C ASN A 479 2.66 33.25 -6.46
N GLU A 480 3.03 33.75 -7.64
CA GLU A 480 3.87 33.02 -8.59
C GLU A 480 5.19 32.64 -7.91
N GLY A 481 5.35 31.37 -7.58
CA GLY A 481 6.59 30.83 -6.98
C GLY A 481 6.49 30.37 -5.56
N ASP A 482 5.39 30.59 -4.85
CA ASP A 482 5.17 29.97 -3.55
C ASP A 482 4.85 28.48 -3.73
N VAL A 483 5.89 27.69 -3.58
CA VAL A 483 5.84 26.23 -3.64
C VAL A 483 6.07 25.71 -2.25
N HIS A 484 5.01 25.21 -1.61
CA HIS A 484 5.18 24.55 -0.34
C HIS A 484 5.68 23.10 -0.58
N PRO A 485 6.83 22.71 -0.01
CA PRO A 485 7.22 21.33 0.02
C PRO A 485 6.26 20.59 0.96
N ILE A 486 5.42 19.74 0.41
CA ILE A 486 4.58 18.85 1.19
C ILE A 486 5.27 17.51 1.22
N PHE A 487 5.67 17.09 2.41
CA PHE A 487 6.26 15.77 2.62
C PHE A 487 5.19 14.69 2.43
N GLU A 488 5.61 13.49 2.09
CA GLU A 488 4.71 12.36 1.93
C GLU A 488 3.80 12.18 3.15
N TRP A 489 2.51 11.92 2.89
CA TRP A 489 1.45 11.76 3.89
C TRP A 489 1.25 12.94 4.85
N GLN A 490 1.90 14.07 4.65
CA GLN A 490 1.59 15.28 5.38
C GLN A 490 0.32 15.90 4.78
N PRO A 491 -0.79 15.98 5.52
CA PRO A 491 -2.00 16.63 5.04
C PRO A 491 -1.79 18.13 4.95
N TRP A 492 -2.40 18.74 3.97
CA TRP A 492 -2.51 20.18 3.86
C TRP A 492 -3.98 20.54 3.68
N GLU A 493 -4.49 21.31 4.62
CA GLU A 493 -5.86 21.77 4.61
C GLU A 493 -5.93 23.27 4.27
N TYR A 494 -6.84 23.60 3.40
CA TYR A 494 -7.19 24.98 3.07
C TYR A 494 -8.64 25.19 3.46
N SER A 495 -8.87 26.04 4.45
CA SER A 495 -10.20 26.47 4.91
C SER A 495 -10.25 27.99 5.05
N LEU A 496 -11.44 28.55 5.12
CA LEU A 496 -11.62 29.95 5.46
C LEU A 496 -11.70 30.06 6.98
N ASP A 497 -10.80 30.84 7.56
CA ASP A 497 -10.60 30.89 9.02
C ASP A 497 -11.51 31.91 9.71
N ASP A 498 -11.98 32.96 8.99
CA ASP A 498 -12.82 34.03 9.53
C ASP A 498 -14.22 34.05 8.93
N GLU A 499 -15.23 34.48 9.71
CA GLU A 499 -16.61 34.62 9.26
C GLU A 499 -16.78 35.61 8.10
N ASP A 500 -15.82 36.53 7.91
CA ASP A 500 -15.80 37.51 6.84
C ASP A 500 -14.98 37.07 5.62
N ASP A 501 -14.24 35.97 5.70
CA ASP A 501 -13.46 35.42 4.59
C ASP A 501 -14.36 34.78 3.54
N TYR A 502 -13.89 34.83 2.30
CA TYR A 502 -14.57 34.22 1.16
C TYR A 502 -13.56 33.73 0.12
N PHE A 503 -13.94 32.70 -0.61
CA PHE A 503 -13.20 32.21 -1.75
C PHE A 503 -13.67 32.91 -3.02
N PRO A 504 -12.79 33.65 -3.75
CA PRO A 504 -13.15 34.33 -4.97
C PRO A 504 -13.10 33.39 -6.16
N ILE A 505 -14.17 33.29 -6.94
CA ILE A 505 -14.22 32.45 -8.15
C ILE A 505 -15.04 33.08 -9.26
N GLY A 506 -14.67 32.82 -10.50
CA GLY A 506 -15.51 33.07 -11.70
C GLY A 506 -15.56 34.52 -12.17
N ALA A 507 -14.55 35.36 -11.85
CA ALA A 507 -14.43 36.70 -12.43
C ALA A 507 -14.36 36.64 -13.96
N ASN A 508 -15.00 37.57 -14.63
CA ASN A 508 -15.06 37.74 -16.11
C ASN A 508 -15.74 36.59 -16.87
N LEU A 509 -16.30 35.58 -16.20
CA LEU A 509 -17.02 34.51 -16.88
C LEU A 509 -18.42 34.94 -17.37
N ASP A 510 -18.79 34.45 -18.54
CA ASP A 510 -20.12 34.65 -19.14
C ASP A 510 -21.18 33.74 -18.49
N ASP A 511 -22.44 33.97 -18.83
CA ASP A 511 -23.52 33.05 -18.50
C ASP A 511 -23.23 31.67 -19.11
N GLY A 512 -23.38 30.64 -18.32
CA GLY A 512 -23.09 29.29 -18.78
C GLY A 512 -22.95 28.25 -17.66
N VAL A 513 -22.63 27.05 -18.11
CA VAL A 513 -22.37 25.91 -17.23
C VAL A 513 -20.87 25.56 -17.30
N TYR A 514 -20.25 25.53 -16.17
CA TYR A 514 -18.82 25.31 -16.02
C TYR A 514 -18.55 24.11 -15.09
N THR A 515 -17.38 23.55 -15.22
CA THR A 515 -16.88 22.51 -14.30
C THR A 515 -15.79 23.10 -13.42
N VAL A 516 -15.82 22.80 -12.12
CA VAL A 516 -14.83 23.26 -11.14
C VAL A 516 -14.20 22.07 -10.45
N MET A 517 -12.87 22.07 -10.34
CA MET A 517 -12.12 21.04 -9.65
C MET A 517 -10.74 21.53 -9.18
N PRO A 518 -10.12 20.88 -8.17
CA PRO A 518 -8.73 21.11 -7.79
C PRO A 518 -7.77 20.75 -8.93
N ILE A 519 -6.83 21.65 -9.19
CA ILE A 519 -5.77 21.50 -10.20
C ILE A 519 -4.41 21.79 -9.60
N GLY A 520 -3.38 21.16 -10.14
CA GLY A 520 -1.98 21.39 -9.77
C GLY A 520 -1.13 21.75 -10.98
N SER A 521 -0.01 22.39 -10.73
CA SER A 521 1.01 22.69 -11.73
C SER A 521 2.40 22.52 -11.14
N GLU A 522 3.37 22.07 -11.92
CA GLU A 522 4.76 22.11 -11.53
C GLU A 522 5.21 23.56 -11.24
N PRO A 523 6.18 23.77 -10.34
CA PRO A 523 6.70 25.10 -10.05
C PRO A 523 7.17 25.80 -11.32
N TYR A 524 6.88 27.10 -11.41
CA TYR A 524 7.31 27.96 -12.53
C TYR A 524 6.79 27.56 -13.90
N THR A 525 5.71 26.76 -13.96
CA THR A 525 5.01 26.41 -15.19
C THR A 525 3.55 26.83 -15.11
N ASP A 526 2.92 27.06 -16.28
CA ASP A 526 1.47 27.26 -16.40
C ASP A 526 0.75 26.00 -16.91
N ASN A 527 1.34 24.85 -16.68
CA ASN A 527 0.83 23.56 -17.12
C ASN A 527 -0.12 22.99 -16.07
N TRP A 528 -1.31 23.57 -15.98
CA TRP A 528 -2.31 23.19 -15.00
C TRP A 528 -3.06 21.93 -15.40
N GLU A 529 -3.06 20.93 -14.53
CA GLU A 529 -3.73 19.66 -14.71
C GLU A 529 -4.57 19.30 -13.48
N PRO A 530 -5.64 18.49 -13.64
CA PRO A 530 -6.37 17.97 -12.49
C PRO A 530 -5.43 17.26 -11.51
N MET A 531 -5.64 17.49 -10.21
CA MET A 531 -4.98 16.71 -9.16
C MET A 531 -5.44 15.26 -9.22
N GLN A 532 -4.70 14.36 -8.60
CA GLN A 532 -5.16 12.99 -8.42
C GLN A 532 -6.44 12.94 -7.60
N ASN A 533 -7.32 12.00 -7.91
CA ASN A 533 -8.62 11.83 -7.24
C ASN A 533 -9.57 13.04 -7.34
N ALA A 534 -9.17 14.11 -8.04
CA ALA A 534 -10.03 15.30 -8.20
C ALA A 534 -11.34 15.00 -8.93
N GLU A 535 -11.37 13.95 -9.75
CA GLU A 535 -12.56 13.50 -10.48
C GLU A 535 -13.72 13.10 -9.55
N LYS A 536 -13.45 12.70 -8.31
CA LYS A 536 -14.49 12.38 -7.31
C LYS A 536 -15.18 13.61 -6.74
N TYR A 537 -14.57 14.77 -6.88
CA TYR A 537 -14.98 16.01 -6.23
C TYR A 537 -15.38 17.12 -7.23
N VAL A 538 -15.62 16.75 -8.46
CA VAL A 538 -15.98 17.71 -9.53
C VAL A 538 -17.33 18.36 -9.26
N LEU A 539 -17.36 19.70 -9.35
CA LEU A 539 -18.58 20.49 -9.21
C LEU A 539 -19.01 21.09 -10.55
N THR A 540 -20.31 21.20 -10.72
CA THR A 540 -20.93 22.02 -11.77
C THR A 540 -21.24 23.39 -11.19
N MET A 541 -20.68 24.46 -11.79
CA MET A 541 -20.99 25.85 -11.51
C MET A 541 -21.89 26.38 -12.64
N THR A 542 -23.04 26.90 -12.31
CA THR A 542 -23.95 27.53 -13.28
C THR A 542 -24.02 29.03 -13.02
N ILE A 543 -23.71 29.86 -14.04
CA ILE A 543 -23.76 31.31 -13.99
C ILE A 543 -24.96 31.80 -14.80
N SER A 544 -25.76 32.68 -14.21
CA SER A 544 -26.85 33.39 -14.85
C SER A 544 -26.84 34.85 -14.41
N GLY A 545 -26.43 35.75 -15.29
CA GLY A 545 -26.22 37.16 -14.98
C GLY A 545 -25.18 37.36 -13.89
N ASN A 546 -25.61 37.96 -12.79
CA ASN A 546 -24.75 38.22 -11.64
C ASN A 546 -24.91 37.19 -10.51
N THR A 547 -25.45 36.00 -10.77
CA THR A 547 -25.59 34.93 -9.78
C THR A 547 -24.94 33.65 -10.26
N CYS A 548 -24.44 32.84 -9.31
CA CYS A 548 -24.01 31.48 -9.60
C CYS A 548 -24.47 30.47 -8.52
N THR A 549 -24.57 29.20 -8.93
CA THR A 549 -24.91 28.08 -8.05
C THR A 549 -23.94 26.93 -8.28
N PHE A 550 -23.75 26.11 -7.25
CA PHE A 550 -22.92 24.91 -7.30
C PHE A 550 -23.74 23.64 -7.03
N LYS A 551 -23.37 22.55 -7.68
CA LYS A 551 -23.85 21.19 -7.39
C LYS A 551 -22.83 20.14 -7.79
N PRO A 552 -22.84 18.93 -7.21
CA PRO A 552 -21.99 17.82 -7.68
C PRO A 552 -22.17 17.58 -9.19
N ALA A 553 -21.09 17.35 -9.89
CA ALA A 553 -21.16 17.08 -11.34
C ALA A 553 -21.71 15.68 -11.62
N SER A 554 -22.36 15.50 -12.76
CA SER A 554 -22.79 14.17 -13.20
C SER A 554 -21.58 13.32 -13.62
N THR A 555 -21.66 11.99 -13.40
CA THR A 555 -20.61 11.03 -13.78
C THR A 555 -20.21 11.08 -15.27
N THR A 556 -21.10 11.55 -16.15
CA THR A 556 -20.81 11.71 -17.59
C THR A 556 -19.88 12.89 -17.86
N ALA A 557 -20.03 14.00 -17.13
CA ALA A 557 -19.15 15.16 -17.25
C ALA A 557 -17.71 14.83 -16.80
N ILE A 558 -17.58 14.07 -15.72
CA ILE A 558 -16.31 13.61 -15.15
C ILE A 558 -15.51 12.77 -16.16
N ARG A 559 -16.14 11.78 -16.81
CA ARG A 559 -15.47 10.90 -17.77
C ARG A 559 -14.89 11.66 -18.98
N ASN A 560 -15.54 12.71 -19.42
CA ASN A 560 -15.06 13.49 -20.56
C ASN A 560 -13.82 14.32 -20.23
N ILE A 561 -13.70 14.84 -19.02
CA ILE A 561 -12.55 15.66 -18.58
C ILE A 561 -11.30 14.79 -18.43
N VAL A 562 -11.42 13.65 -17.76
CA VAL A 562 -10.30 12.72 -17.57
C VAL A 562 -9.84 12.15 -18.92
N ALA A 563 -10.77 11.74 -19.79
CA ALA A 563 -10.43 11.22 -21.11
C ALA A 563 -9.77 12.24 -22.04
N ASP A 564 -10.08 13.52 -21.90
CA ASP A 564 -9.46 14.58 -22.72
C ASP A 564 -8.11 15.03 -22.14
N ALA A 565 -7.92 15.00 -20.83
CA ALA A 565 -6.62 15.20 -20.17
C ALA A 565 -5.63 14.09 -20.55
N ASP A 566 -6.06 12.83 -20.53
CA ASP A 566 -5.26 11.69 -20.97
C ASP A 566 -4.91 11.77 -22.46
N LYS A 567 -5.82 12.24 -23.31
CA LYS A 567 -5.56 12.46 -24.74
C LYS A 567 -4.60 13.61 -25.01
N ALA A 568 -4.69 14.70 -24.25
CA ALA A 568 -3.78 15.83 -24.40
C ALA A 568 -2.34 15.45 -23.99
N ASN A 569 -2.18 14.65 -22.94
CA ASN A 569 -0.88 14.12 -22.51
C ASN A 569 -0.33 13.05 -23.48
N ALA A 570 -1.18 12.18 -24.01
CA ALA A 570 -0.78 11.15 -24.98
C ALA A 570 -0.32 11.76 -26.31
N ASN A 571 -0.80 12.95 -26.68
CA ASN A 571 -0.58 13.52 -28.00
C ASN A 571 0.81 14.14 -28.23
N ASN A 572 1.60 14.41 -27.17
CA ASN A 572 2.92 15.05 -27.31
C ASN A 572 4.06 14.28 -26.66
N VAL A 573 3.84 13.04 -26.30
CA VAL A 573 4.86 12.22 -25.62
C VAL A 573 5.43 11.17 -26.57
N TRP A 574 6.74 11.03 -26.54
CA TRP A 574 7.46 9.99 -27.25
C TRP A 574 7.70 8.79 -26.32
N TYR A 575 7.57 7.58 -26.88
CA TYR A 575 7.85 6.34 -26.17
C TYR A 575 8.80 5.48 -27.02
N SER A 576 9.63 4.69 -26.36
CA SER A 576 10.38 3.61 -27.01
C SER A 576 9.41 2.50 -27.46
N LEU A 577 9.86 1.59 -28.30
CA LEU A 577 9.05 0.40 -28.67
C LEU A 577 8.77 -0.53 -27.48
N SER A 578 9.54 -0.42 -26.41
CA SER A 578 9.31 -1.13 -25.15
C SER A 578 8.31 -0.44 -24.22
N GLY A 579 7.70 0.69 -24.66
CA GLY A 579 6.72 1.45 -23.87
C GLY A 579 7.33 2.46 -22.91
N ALA A 580 8.66 2.59 -22.82
CA ALA A 580 9.28 3.59 -21.95
C ALA A 580 9.06 5.01 -22.49
N ARG A 581 8.52 5.91 -21.65
CA ARG A 581 8.36 7.33 -21.97
C ARG A 581 9.71 7.99 -22.15
N LEU A 582 9.82 8.83 -23.16
CA LEU A 582 11.03 9.60 -23.47
C LEU A 582 10.83 11.07 -23.09
N PRO A 583 11.85 11.72 -22.51
CA PRO A 583 11.73 13.10 -22.02
C PRO A 583 11.53 14.11 -23.14
N SER A 584 11.88 13.77 -24.37
CA SER A 584 11.76 14.61 -25.57
C SER A 584 11.71 13.77 -26.83
N LYS A 585 11.54 14.41 -27.99
CA LYS A 585 11.69 13.74 -29.29
C LYS A 585 13.07 13.07 -29.35
N PRO A 586 13.15 11.75 -29.65
CA PRO A 586 14.43 11.05 -29.76
C PRO A 586 15.30 11.65 -30.87
N THR A 587 16.58 11.74 -30.61
CA THR A 587 17.59 12.17 -31.60
C THR A 587 18.35 10.99 -32.21
N THR A 588 18.15 9.80 -31.67
CA THR A 588 18.75 8.57 -32.21
C THR A 588 17.84 7.98 -33.26
N LYS A 589 18.39 7.63 -34.41
CA LYS A 589 17.66 6.98 -35.49
C LYS A 589 17.03 5.69 -35.03
N GLY A 590 15.72 5.55 -35.24
CA GLY A 590 14.97 4.37 -34.77
C GLY A 590 13.47 4.52 -34.92
N VAL A 591 12.72 3.46 -34.55
CA VAL A 591 11.28 3.47 -34.52
C VAL A 591 10.82 3.72 -33.07
N TYR A 592 9.93 4.67 -32.90
CA TYR A 592 9.39 5.09 -31.61
C TYR A 592 7.86 5.17 -31.68
N ILE A 593 7.19 5.34 -30.55
CA ILE A 593 5.75 5.56 -30.50
C ILE A 593 5.52 7.03 -30.19
N TYR A 594 4.77 7.72 -31.05
CA TYR A 594 4.35 9.08 -30.86
C TYR A 594 2.87 9.21 -31.21
N GLN A 595 2.09 9.82 -30.35
CA GLN A 595 0.63 9.91 -30.52
C GLN A 595 -0.06 8.56 -30.77
N GLY A 596 0.40 7.50 -30.07
CA GLY A 596 -0.12 6.16 -30.25
C GLY A 596 0.24 5.46 -31.58
N ARG A 597 1.10 6.06 -32.41
CA ARG A 597 1.54 5.51 -33.70
C ARG A 597 3.05 5.29 -33.72
N LYS A 598 3.49 4.31 -34.52
CA LYS A 598 4.92 4.10 -34.76
C LYS A 598 5.45 5.19 -35.68
N GLU A 599 6.44 5.93 -35.22
CA GLU A 599 7.11 7.00 -35.95
C GLU A 599 8.60 6.66 -36.12
N MET A 600 9.10 6.87 -37.33
CA MET A 600 10.53 6.71 -37.62
C MET A 600 11.25 8.03 -37.39
N VAL A 601 12.25 8.01 -36.53
CA VAL A 601 13.18 9.14 -36.36
C VAL A 601 14.41 8.79 -37.22
N GLU A 602 14.74 9.64 -38.22
CA GLU A 602 15.82 9.48 -39.15
C GLU A 602 17.16 9.98 -38.63
#